data_c630181706ac74f3bf87b234ded66064
#
_entry.id   c630181706ac74f3bf87b234ded66064
#
_cell.length_a   1.000
_cell.length_b   1.000
_cell.length_c   1.000
_cell.angle_alpha   90.00
_cell.angle_beta   90.00
_cell.angle_gamma   90.00
#
_symmetry.space_group_name_H-M   'P 1'
#
loop_
_entity.id
_entity.type
_entity.pdbx_description
1 polymer ?
#
loop_
_entity_poly.entity_id
_entity_poly.type
_entity_poly.pdbx_seq_one_letter_code
_entity_poly.pdbx_strand_id
1 'polypeptide(L)'
;MTSDGKYLTSLCFLGSCDMLKVESDGKEEILPVFADTIKWLDMYFGGELPDFMPKYKVFNITPFRSRVIDIMNKIPYGKTVTYNDIAKQIANDRGIEKMSAQAVGGAVASNPICIIIPCHRVVGSNGSLTGYGGGIENKKRLLELEGIL
;
A
#
# COMPACT_ATOMS: atom_id res chain seq x y z
N MET A 1 -3.38 -10.96 7.86
CA MET A 1 -4.45 -9.95 7.66
C MET A 1 -5.34 -9.86 8.87
N THR A 2 -5.91 -8.69 9.15
CA THR A 2 -6.87 -8.45 10.22
C THR A 2 -8.11 -7.71 9.70
N SER A 3 -9.21 -7.76 10.45
CA SER A 3 -10.48 -7.14 10.10
C SER A 3 -11.21 -6.63 11.36
N ASP A 4 -12.09 -5.65 11.18
CA ASP A 4 -13.06 -5.21 12.19
C ASP A 4 -14.41 -5.96 12.11
N GLY A 5 -14.45 -7.09 11.36
CA GLY A 5 -15.65 -7.88 11.06
C GLY A 5 -16.29 -7.53 9.70
N LYS A 6 -16.06 -6.33 9.17
CA LYS A 6 -16.64 -5.82 7.93
C LYS A 6 -15.61 -5.39 6.89
N TYR A 7 -14.52 -4.78 7.35
CA TYR A 7 -13.47 -4.22 6.51
C TYR A 7 -12.14 -4.88 6.83
N LEU A 8 -11.32 -5.10 5.81
CA LEU A 8 -9.91 -5.41 5.99
C LEU A 8 -9.23 -4.20 6.65
N THR A 9 -8.52 -4.41 7.76
CA THR A 9 -7.85 -3.35 8.52
C THR A 9 -6.34 -3.43 8.41
N SER A 10 -5.80 -4.62 8.13
CA SER A 10 -4.40 -4.80 7.77
C SER A 10 -4.17 -5.97 6.82
N LEU A 11 -3.12 -5.83 6.01
CA LEU A 11 -2.57 -6.88 5.16
C LEU A 11 -1.06 -6.67 5.07
N CYS A 12 -0.27 -7.61 5.58
CA CYS A 12 1.20 -7.51 5.59
C CYS A 12 1.86 -8.85 5.25
N PHE A 13 3.12 -8.80 4.85
CA PHE A 13 3.92 -9.99 4.63
C PHE A 13 4.35 -10.60 5.97
N LEU A 14 4.34 -11.92 6.06
CA LEU A 14 4.85 -12.64 7.23
C LEU A 14 6.33 -12.29 7.43
N GLY A 15 6.72 -12.05 8.69
CA GLY A 15 8.09 -11.68 9.04
C GLY A 15 8.52 -10.27 8.64
N SER A 16 7.63 -9.45 8.08
CA SER A 16 7.94 -8.06 7.75
C SER A 16 7.84 -7.13 8.97
N CYS A 17 8.49 -5.96 8.90
CA CYS A 17 8.38 -4.93 9.94
C CYS A 17 6.93 -4.45 10.14
N ASP A 18 6.08 -4.58 9.12
CA ASP A 18 4.68 -4.16 9.20
C ASP A 18 3.84 -5.06 10.10
N MET A 19 4.23 -6.33 10.32
CA MET A 19 3.58 -7.21 11.28
C MET A 19 3.61 -6.67 12.71
N LEU A 20 4.68 -5.98 13.09
CA LEU A 20 4.83 -5.38 14.42
C LEU A 20 3.86 -4.21 14.68
N LYS A 21 3.23 -3.70 13.62
CA LYS A 21 2.26 -2.59 13.68
C LYS A 21 0.81 -3.07 13.75
N VAL A 22 0.59 -4.39 13.65
CA VAL A 22 -0.75 -4.98 13.63
C VAL A 22 -1.17 -5.33 15.04
N GLU A 23 -2.13 -4.59 15.57
CA GLU A 23 -2.83 -4.95 16.80
C GLU A 23 -3.93 -5.95 16.45
N SER A 24 -3.90 -7.11 17.09
CA SER A 24 -4.92 -8.15 16.96
C SER A 24 -5.21 -8.74 18.34
N ASP A 25 -6.49 -8.98 18.63
CA ASP A 25 -6.92 -9.72 19.81
C ASP A 25 -6.69 -11.23 19.69
N GLY A 26 -6.14 -11.67 18.57
CA GLY A 26 -5.76 -13.05 18.32
C GLY A 26 -6.91 -13.98 18.00
N LYS A 27 -8.12 -13.50 17.77
CA LYS A 27 -9.22 -14.33 17.30
C LYS A 27 -9.02 -14.71 15.83
N GLU A 28 -9.01 -16.00 15.55
CA GLU A 28 -9.06 -16.53 14.19
C GLU A 28 -10.51 -16.81 13.80
N GLU A 29 -10.98 -16.10 12.78
CA GLU A 29 -12.32 -16.27 12.22
C GLU A 29 -12.26 -16.28 10.70
N ILE A 30 -13.16 -17.05 10.07
CA ILE A 30 -13.36 -17.02 8.61
C ILE A 30 -14.41 -15.94 8.33
N LEU A 31 -13.95 -14.76 7.90
CA LEU A 31 -14.83 -13.63 7.56
C LEU A 31 -14.98 -13.51 6.04
N PRO A 32 -16.16 -13.07 5.54
CA PRO A 32 -16.36 -12.84 4.10
C PRO A 32 -15.29 -11.91 3.48
N VAL A 33 -14.87 -10.87 4.20
CA VAL A 33 -13.83 -9.95 3.72
C VAL A 33 -12.47 -10.62 3.53
N PHE A 34 -12.18 -11.68 4.29
CA PHE A 34 -10.96 -12.47 4.10
C PHE A 34 -11.05 -13.36 2.86
N ALA A 35 -12.22 -13.97 2.61
CA ALA A 35 -12.45 -14.75 1.39
C ALA A 35 -12.32 -13.86 0.13
N ASP A 36 -12.91 -12.67 0.14
CA ASP A 36 -12.77 -11.69 -0.94
C ASP A 36 -11.31 -11.26 -1.13
N THR A 37 -10.59 -11.03 -0.01
CA THR A 37 -9.17 -10.65 -0.04
C THR A 37 -8.30 -11.76 -0.61
N ILE A 38 -8.51 -13.01 -0.20
CA ILE A 38 -7.78 -14.17 -0.71
C ILE A 38 -8.02 -14.32 -2.22
N LYS A 39 -9.28 -14.30 -2.66
CA LYS A 39 -9.63 -14.37 -4.07
C LYS A 39 -8.93 -13.25 -4.88
N TRP A 40 -8.93 -12.03 -4.37
CA TRP A 40 -8.26 -10.90 -5.00
C TRP A 40 -6.75 -11.13 -5.10
N LEU A 41 -6.11 -11.63 -4.03
CA LEU A 41 -4.69 -11.93 -4.00
C LEU A 41 -4.32 -13.08 -4.95
N ASP A 42 -5.14 -14.13 -5.03
CA ASP A 42 -4.93 -15.27 -5.93
C ASP A 42 -4.93 -14.80 -7.39
N MET A 43 -5.89 -13.96 -7.78
CA MET A 43 -5.93 -13.36 -9.11
C MET A 43 -4.71 -12.46 -9.36
N TYR A 44 -4.38 -11.57 -8.42
CA TYR A 44 -3.25 -10.66 -8.53
C TYR A 44 -1.92 -11.42 -8.69
N PHE A 45 -1.66 -12.42 -7.86
CA PHE A 45 -0.46 -13.26 -7.96
C PHE A 45 -0.46 -14.21 -9.17
N GLY A 46 -1.62 -14.52 -9.71
CA GLY A 46 -1.79 -15.21 -10.99
C GLY A 46 -1.52 -14.31 -12.21
N GLY A 47 -1.22 -13.01 -12.00
CA GLY A 47 -0.98 -12.04 -13.07
C GLY A 47 -2.27 -11.50 -13.71
N GLU A 48 -3.41 -11.75 -13.10
CA GLU A 48 -4.70 -11.22 -13.52
C GLU A 48 -5.00 -9.89 -12.81
N LEU A 49 -5.66 -8.97 -13.50
CA LEU A 49 -6.17 -7.74 -12.87
C LEU A 49 -7.58 -8.00 -12.33
N PRO A 50 -7.76 -8.07 -10.99
CA PRO A 50 -9.09 -8.25 -10.42
C PRO A 50 -10.00 -7.06 -10.79
N ASP A 51 -11.24 -7.34 -11.16
CA ASP A 51 -12.29 -6.35 -11.48
C ASP A 51 -13.04 -5.84 -10.25
N PHE A 52 -12.70 -6.33 -9.07
CA PHE A 52 -13.24 -5.91 -7.78
C PHE A 52 -12.12 -5.53 -6.82
N MET A 53 -12.48 -4.84 -5.73
CA MET A 53 -11.57 -4.47 -4.66
C MET A 53 -12.13 -4.93 -3.31
N PRO A 54 -11.36 -5.65 -2.49
CA PRO A 54 -11.76 -5.98 -1.13
C PRO A 54 -12.08 -4.71 -0.34
N LYS A 55 -13.13 -4.75 0.47
CA LYS A 55 -13.49 -3.61 1.32
C LYS A 55 -12.45 -3.44 2.41
N TYR A 56 -11.82 -2.30 2.47
CA TYR A 56 -10.83 -2.00 3.51
C TYR A 56 -11.10 -0.67 4.21
N LYS A 57 -10.51 -0.51 5.39
CA LYS A 57 -10.56 0.72 6.18
C LYS A 57 -9.25 0.93 6.91
N VAL A 58 -8.71 2.14 6.79
CA VAL A 58 -7.52 2.56 7.55
C VAL A 58 -7.97 3.43 8.71
N PHE A 59 -7.64 3.01 9.94
CA PHE A 59 -7.97 3.73 11.16
C PHE A 59 -6.87 4.73 11.55
N ASN A 60 -7.23 5.70 12.37
CA ASN A 60 -6.30 6.68 12.96
C ASN A 60 -5.41 7.39 11.93
N ILE A 61 -5.99 7.68 10.76
CA ILE A 61 -5.28 8.28 9.64
C ILE A 61 -5.33 9.81 9.72
N THR A 62 -4.18 10.46 9.53
CA THR A 62 -4.12 11.92 9.39
C THR A 62 -4.57 12.36 8.00
N PRO A 63 -5.08 13.61 7.81
CA PRO A 63 -5.45 14.11 6.48
C PRO A 63 -4.32 14.03 5.45
N PHE A 64 -3.07 14.19 5.90
CA PHE A 64 -1.90 14.04 5.03
C PHE A 64 -1.71 12.59 4.56
N ARG A 65 -1.76 11.62 5.47
CA ARG A 65 -1.65 10.20 5.11
C ARG A 65 -2.82 9.74 4.23
N SER A 66 -4.04 10.19 4.52
CA SER A 66 -5.21 9.91 3.69
C SER A 66 -4.97 10.39 2.26
N ARG A 67 -4.45 11.62 2.09
CA ARG A 67 -4.14 12.15 0.75
C ARG A 67 -3.07 11.33 0.03
N VAL A 68 -2.03 10.87 0.73
CA VAL A 68 -1.01 10.00 0.15
C VAL A 68 -1.62 8.67 -0.31
N ILE A 69 -2.51 8.07 0.48
CA ILE A 69 -3.23 6.82 0.11
C ILE A 69 -4.10 7.05 -1.13
N ASP A 70 -4.83 8.17 -1.21
CA ASP A 70 -5.65 8.51 -2.38
C ASP A 70 -4.82 8.62 -3.67
N ILE A 71 -3.60 9.14 -3.56
CA ILE A 71 -2.68 9.22 -4.70
C ILE A 71 -2.14 7.83 -5.05
N MET A 72 -1.73 7.04 -4.05
CA MET A 72 -1.25 5.67 -4.28
C MET A 72 -2.31 4.81 -4.97
N ASN A 73 -3.57 4.89 -4.56
CA ASN A 73 -4.68 4.12 -5.15
C ASN A 73 -4.93 4.44 -6.63
N LYS A 74 -4.41 5.57 -7.12
CA LYS A 74 -4.51 5.97 -8.53
C LYS A 74 -3.35 5.50 -9.38
N ILE A 75 -2.31 4.90 -8.79
CA ILE A 75 -1.17 4.39 -9.54
C ILE A 75 -1.59 3.09 -10.24
N PRO A 76 -1.61 3.05 -11.57
CA PRO A 76 -2.05 1.86 -12.30
C PRO A 76 -1.09 0.68 -12.10
N TYR A 77 -1.60 -0.52 -12.33
CA TYR A 77 -0.79 -1.73 -12.48
C TYR A 77 0.28 -1.52 -13.57
N GLY A 78 1.49 -2.00 -13.31
CA GLY A 78 2.61 -1.86 -14.26
C GLY A 78 3.17 -0.44 -14.36
N LYS A 79 2.83 0.47 -13.42
CA LYS A 79 3.38 1.83 -13.37
C LYS A 79 3.93 2.16 -11.99
N THR A 80 4.93 3.03 -11.97
CA THR A 80 5.49 3.58 -10.73
C THR A 80 5.40 5.09 -10.73
N VAL A 81 5.43 5.66 -9.52
CA VAL A 81 5.62 7.10 -9.27
C VAL A 81 6.73 7.27 -8.25
N THR A 82 7.38 8.43 -8.24
CA THR A 82 8.40 8.69 -7.22
C THR A 82 7.78 9.35 -5.99
N TYR A 83 8.46 9.22 -4.83
CA TYR A 83 8.09 9.99 -3.63
C TYR A 83 8.03 11.49 -3.91
N ASN A 84 8.91 11.97 -4.80
CA ASN A 84 8.98 13.38 -5.18
C ASN A 84 7.78 13.81 -6.05
N ASP A 85 7.28 12.93 -6.93
CA ASP A 85 6.08 13.22 -7.73
C ASP A 85 4.84 13.35 -6.83
N ILE A 86 4.68 12.45 -5.85
CA ILE A 86 3.61 12.56 -4.86
C ILE A 86 3.76 13.87 -4.05
N ALA A 87 4.98 14.21 -3.64
CA ALA A 87 5.25 15.45 -2.90
C ALA A 87 4.87 16.69 -3.72
N LYS A 88 5.25 16.74 -4.99
CA LYS A 88 4.89 17.83 -5.92
C LYS A 88 3.37 17.93 -6.09
N GLN A 89 2.69 16.80 -6.27
CA GLN A 89 1.23 16.80 -6.41
C GLN A 89 0.55 17.36 -5.16
N ILE A 90 0.97 16.94 -3.96
CA ILE A 90 0.41 17.45 -2.69
C ILE A 90 0.72 18.93 -2.51
N ALA A 91 1.92 19.39 -2.88
CA ALA A 91 2.27 20.80 -2.82
C ALA A 91 1.35 21.65 -3.71
N ASN A 92 1.12 21.21 -4.94
CA ASN A 92 0.21 21.87 -5.88
C ASN A 92 -1.24 21.90 -5.35
N ASP A 93 -1.73 20.77 -4.83
CA ASP A 93 -3.09 20.66 -4.30
C ASP A 93 -3.33 21.60 -3.10
N ARG A 94 -2.28 21.88 -2.33
CA ARG A 94 -2.33 22.75 -1.14
C ARG A 94 -1.94 24.20 -1.42
N GLY A 95 -1.50 24.51 -2.63
CA GLY A 95 -1.00 25.84 -2.98
C GLY A 95 0.25 26.25 -2.20
N ILE A 96 1.11 25.28 -1.82
CA ILE A 96 2.37 25.52 -1.13
C ILE A 96 3.56 25.30 -2.08
N GLU A 97 4.64 26.01 -1.83
CA GLU A 97 5.83 25.99 -2.71
C GLU A 97 6.47 24.59 -2.78
N LYS A 98 6.54 23.88 -1.64
CA LYS A 98 7.23 22.58 -1.56
C LYS A 98 6.64 21.67 -0.49
N MET A 99 6.62 20.37 -0.78
CA MET A 99 6.34 19.30 0.17
C MET A 99 7.57 18.38 0.29
N SER A 100 7.84 17.88 1.50
CA SER A 100 8.95 16.98 1.74
C SER A 100 8.68 15.59 1.18
N ALA A 101 9.53 15.09 0.29
CA ALA A 101 9.51 13.70 -0.17
C ALA A 101 9.78 12.71 0.98
N GLN A 102 10.54 13.10 2.01
CA GLN A 102 10.76 12.29 3.20
C GLN A 102 9.47 12.13 4.02
N ALA A 103 8.68 13.20 4.16
CA ALA A 103 7.37 13.13 4.82
C ALA A 103 6.40 12.21 4.05
N VAL A 104 6.41 12.27 2.71
CA VAL A 104 5.68 11.33 1.85
C VAL A 104 6.17 9.91 2.08
N GLY A 105 7.48 9.67 2.13
CA GLY A 105 8.08 8.36 2.43
C GLY A 105 7.58 7.78 3.76
N GLY A 106 7.53 8.60 4.81
CA GLY A 106 6.96 8.19 6.10
C GLY A 106 5.47 7.82 6.02
N ALA A 107 4.69 8.58 5.24
CA ALA A 107 3.27 8.28 5.01
C ALA A 107 3.08 6.98 4.20
N VAL A 108 3.86 6.77 3.14
CA VAL A 108 3.86 5.52 2.35
C VAL A 108 4.25 4.31 3.21
N ALA A 109 5.30 4.44 4.03
CA ALA A 109 5.74 3.38 4.94
C ALA A 109 4.75 3.08 6.08
N SER A 110 3.80 3.96 6.35
CA SER A 110 2.76 3.74 7.36
C SER A 110 1.52 3.01 6.81
N ASN A 111 1.52 2.61 5.54
CA ASN A 111 0.41 1.87 4.92
C ASN A 111 0.21 0.51 5.63
N PRO A 112 -0.97 0.25 6.22
CA PRO A 112 -1.23 -1.01 6.90
C PRO A 112 -1.75 -2.12 5.96
N ILE A 113 -2.06 -1.80 4.69
CA ILE A 113 -2.71 -2.71 3.75
C ILE A 113 -1.85 -2.85 2.50
N CYS A 114 -0.80 -3.68 2.61
CA CYS A 114 0.13 -3.92 1.51
C CYS A 114 -0.58 -4.49 0.28
N ILE A 115 -0.04 -4.28 -0.89
CA ILE A 115 -0.48 -4.76 -2.21
C ILE A 115 -1.77 -4.08 -2.67
N ILE A 116 -2.87 -4.20 -1.92
CA ILE A 116 -4.16 -3.58 -2.23
C ILE A 116 -4.02 -2.05 -2.32
N ILE A 117 -3.40 -1.42 -1.30
CA ILE A 117 -2.89 -0.04 -1.43
C ILE A 117 -1.46 -0.15 -1.96
N PRO A 118 -1.19 0.26 -3.21
CA PRO A 118 0.01 -0.14 -3.93
C PRO A 118 1.25 0.68 -3.55
N CYS A 119 1.63 0.67 -2.27
CA CYS A 119 2.83 1.36 -1.77
C CYS A 119 4.13 0.83 -2.39
N HIS A 120 4.15 -0.40 -2.91
CA HIS A 120 5.27 -0.96 -3.66
C HIS A 120 5.52 -0.23 -4.99
N ARG A 121 4.52 0.42 -5.59
CA ARG A 121 4.65 1.22 -6.83
C ARG A 121 5.27 2.60 -6.61
N VAL A 122 5.57 2.98 -5.34
CA VAL A 122 6.25 4.25 -5.04
C VAL A 122 7.74 3.99 -4.88
N VAL A 123 8.57 4.64 -5.69
CA VAL A 123 10.02 4.41 -5.80
C VAL A 123 10.82 5.69 -5.57
N GLY A 124 12.14 5.57 -5.40
CA GLY A 124 13.04 6.73 -5.37
C GLY A 124 13.16 7.42 -6.73
N SER A 125 13.69 8.65 -6.76
CA SER A 125 13.76 9.48 -7.98
C SER A 125 14.59 8.89 -9.12
N ASN A 126 15.49 7.95 -8.79
CA ASN A 126 16.31 7.19 -9.75
C ASN A 126 15.81 5.75 -9.94
N GLY A 127 14.56 5.47 -9.58
CA GLY A 127 13.99 4.11 -9.61
C GLY A 127 14.45 3.22 -8.44
N SER A 128 15.20 3.74 -7.47
CA SER A 128 15.68 2.94 -6.34
C SER A 128 14.54 2.38 -5.49
N LEU A 129 14.69 1.11 -5.10
CA LEU A 129 13.73 0.40 -4.27
C LEU A 129 14.05 0.65 -2.79
N THR A 130 13.51 1.71 -2.24
CA THR A 130 13.74 2.11 -0.84
C THR A 130 12.44 2.16 -0.05
N GLY A 131 12.54 2.06 1.26
CA GLY A 131 11.49 2.44 2.19
C GLY A 131 10.22 1.57 2.12
N TYR A 132 10.33 0.26 1.95
CA TYR A 132 9.17 -0.63 1.92
C TYR A 132 9.06 -1.44 3.23
N GLY A 133 7.99 -1.22 3.99
CA GLY A 133 7.74 -1.91 5.26
C GLY A 133 7.53 -3.41 5.10
N GLY A 134 7.02 -3.85 3.96
CA GLY A 134 6.87 -5.26 3.59
C GLY A 134 8.17 -5.96 3.18
N GLY A 135 9.32 -5.24 3.18
CA GLY A 135 10.63 -5.78 2.77
C GLY A 135 10.96 -5.51 1.31
N ILE A 136 12.20 -5.10 1.05
CA ILE A 136 12.67 -4.68 -0.30
C ILE A 136 12.58 -5.83 -1.31
N GLU A 137 12.87 -7.04 -0.89
CA GLU A 137 12.77 -8.23 -1.75
C GLU A 137 11.32 -8.46 -2.21
N ASN A 138 10.35 -8.32 -1.30
CA ASN A 138 8.94 -8.43 -1.65
C ASN A 138 8.50 -7.31 -2.60
N LYS A 139 8.98 -6.07 -2.39
CA LYS A 139 8.74 -4.95 -3.31
C LYS A 139 9.26 -5.26 -4.71
N LYS A 140 10.49 -5.79 -4.80
CA LYS A 140 11.10 -6.16 -6.07
C LYS A 140 10.25 -7.21 -6.80
N ARG A 141 9.89 -8.30 -6.11
CA ARG A 141 9.05 -9.36 -6.68
C ARG A 141 7.67 -8.88 -7.15
N LEU A 142 7.05 -7.95 -6.42
CA LEU A 142 5.79 -7.35 -6.85
C LEU A 142 5.97 -6.53 -8.12
N LEU A 143 7.04 -5.75 -8.24
CA LEU A 143 7.33 -4.97 -9.44
C LEU A 143 7.71 -5.85 -10.63
N GLU A 144 8.41 -6.97 -10.40
CA GLU A 144 8.67 -7.98 -11.42
C GLU A 144 7.37 -8.64 -11.91
N LEU A 145 6.47 -9.02 -10.98
CA LEU A 145 5.15 -9.56 -11.31
C LEU A 145 4.33 -8.59 -12.17
N GLU A 146 4.45 -7.29 -11.90
CA GLU A 146 3.77 -6.24 -12.66
C GLU A 146 4.48 -5.86 -13.97
N GLY A 147 5.59 -6.51 -14.32
CA GLY A 147 6.35 -6.28 -15.56
C GLY A 147 7.09 -4.94 -15.60
N ILE A 148 7.46 -4.40 -14.43
CA ILE A 148 8.20 -3.14 -14.31
C ILE A 148 9.70 -3.37 -14.26
N LEU A 149 10.13 -4.50 -13.71
CA LEU A 149 11.53 -4.92 -13.57
C LEU A 149 11.80 -6.18 -14.38
#